data_ad44b0b770761a555874e09de9591c90
#
_entry.id   ad44b0b770761a555874e09de9591c90
#
_cell.length_a   1.000
_cell.length_b   1.000
_cell.length_c   1.000
_cell.angle_alpha   90.00
_cell.angle_beta   90.00
_cell.angle_gamma   90.00
#
_symmetry.space_group_name_H-M   'P 1'
#
loop_
_entity.id
_entity.type
_entity.pdbx_description
1 polymer ?
#
loop_
_entity_poly.entity_id
_entity_poly.type
_entity_poly.pdbx_seq_one_letter_code
_entity_poly.pdbx_strand_id
1 'polypeptide(L)'
;MSLLKNKRQISLRQLKYGNSETRVAVTILLFVICSWSVPAQENIQFRVACWNTENLFDTRHDSLKNDYEFLPNAIRHWNYNRYKKKLSDIARVITAIGEWNPPALIGLCEVENDTVLPDLTRRSPLQELDYRYVMTDSPDLRGIDVALIYQRDLFKLLSSRSISIPVFRQHRPTRDLLHVNGLLLT
;
A
#
# COMPACT_ATOMS: atom_id res chain seq x y z
N MET A 1 -18.42 -72.17 25.36
CA MET A 1 -18.16 -71.41 24.12
C MET A 1 -19.39 -70.66 23.58
N SER A 2 -20.60 -70.81 24.09
CA SER A 2 -21.83 -70.18 23.59
C SER A 2 -22.13 -68.80 24.21
N LEU A 3 -21.70 -68.53 25.44
CA LEU A 3 -21.98 -67.25 26.16
C LEU A 3 -21.18 -66.04 25.69
N LEU A 4 -20.02 -66.26 25.15
CA LEU A 4 -19.19 -65.17 24.62
C LEU A 4 -19.66 -64.66 23.26
N LYS A 5 -20.30 -65.48 22.42
CA LYS A 5 -20.92 -65.08 21.15
C LYS A 5 -22.13 -64.17 21.35
N ASN A 6 -22.88 -64.39 22.46
CA ASN A 6 -24.09 -63.61 22.71
C ASN A 6 -23.77 -62.15 23.18
N LYS A 7 -22.70 -61.94 23.97
CA LYS A 7 -22.29 -60.60 24.43
C LYS A 7 -21.79 -59.74 23.29
N ARG A 8 -21.09 -60.28 22.29
CA ARG A 8 -20.63 -59.50 21.13
C ARG A 8 -21.76 -59.09 20.17
N GLN A 9 -22.78 -59.95 20.06
CA GLN A 9 -23.97 -59.66 19.25
C GLN A 9 -24.83 -58.51 19.81
N ILE A 10 -24.95 -58.44 21.15
CA ILE A 10 -25.70 -57.36 21.82
C ILE A 10 -24.99 -56.02 21.66
N SER A 11 -23.66 -56.00 21.74
CA SER A 11 -22.86 -54.77 21.53
C SER A 11 -22.99 -54.19 20.12
N LEU A 12 -22.98 -55.02 19.08
CA LEU A 12 -23.10 -54.58 17.68
C LEU A 12 -24.53 -54.18 17.30
N ARG A 13 -25.56 -54.72 17.98
CA ARG A 13 -26.95 -54.27 17.78
C ARG A 13 -27.24 -52.93 18.43
N GLN A 14 -26.63 -52.62 19.57
CA GLN A 14 -26.78 -51.31 20.21
C GLN A 14 -26.15 -50.16 19.40
N LEU A 15 -25.06 -50.44 18.67
CA LEU A 15 -24.46 -49.48 17.75
C LEU A 15 -25.29 -49.21 16.49
N LYS A 16 -26.18 -50.16 16.11
CA LYS A 16 -27.03 -50.03 14.92
C LYS A 16 -28.36 -49.28 15.15
N TYR A 17 -28.77 -49.10 16.39
CA TYR A 17 -30.04 -48.46 16.76
C TYR A 17 -29.83 -47.39 17.85
N GLY A 18 -28.91 -46.46 17.60
CA GLY A 18 -28.86 -45.24 18.38
C GLY A 18 -30.19 -44.49 18.25
N ASN A 19 -30.79 -44.11 19.38
CA ASN A 19 -32.06 -43.40 19.45
C ASN A 19 -32.04 -42.19 18.52
N SER A 20 -33.19 -41.80 17.97
CA SER A 20 -33.33 -40.64 17.07
C SER A 20 -32.66 -39.37 17.64
N GLU A 21 -32.72 -39.20 18.95
CA GLU A 21 -32.09 -38.09 19.67
C GLU A 21 -30.56 -38.09 19.60
N THR A 22 -29.91 -39.28 19.74
CA THR A 22 -28.47 -39.41 19.62
C THR A 22 -27.99 -39.12 18.18
N ARG A 23 -28.77 -39.50 17.17
CA ARG A 23 -28.46 -39.20 15.76
C ARG A 23 -28.58 -37.71 15.49
N VAL A 24 -29.63 -37.07 16.00
CA VAL A 24 -29.81 -35.63 15.88
C VAL A 24 -28.67 -34.88 16.61
N ALA A 25 -28.30 -35.28 17.80
CA ALA A 25 -27.21 -34.68 18.57
C ALA A 25 -25.86 -34.81 17.85
N VAL A 26 -25.53 -35.98 17.27
CA VAL A 26 -24.31 -36.20 16.48
C VAL A 26 -24.32 -35.38 15.19
N THR A 27 -25.47 -35.26 14.52
CA THR A 27 -25.59 -34.45 13.30
C THR A 27 -25.40 -32.98 13.62
N ILE A 28 -26.00 -32.46 14.67
CA ILE A 28 -25.83 -31.08 15.13
C ILE A 28 -24.36 -30.81 15.51
N LEU A 29 -23.71 -31.74 16.22
CA LEU A 29 -22.31 -31.64 16.60
C LEU A 29 -21.39 -31.57 15.36
N LEU A 30 -21.65 -32.42 14.35
CA LEU A 30 -20.91 -32.40 13.09
C LEU A 30 -21.12 -31.09 12.32
N PHE A 31 -22.35 -30.55 12.31
CA PHE A 31 -22.63 -29.25 11.70
C PHE A 31 -21.89 -28.11 12.42
N VAL A 32 -21.84 -28.11 13.74
CA VAL A 32 -21.12 -27.09 14.53
C VAL A 32 -19.61 -27.20 14.29
N ILE A 33 -19.05 -28.42 14.22
CA ILE A 33 -17.63 -28.63 13.94
C ILE A 33 -17.27 -28.16 12.49
N CYS A 34 -18.13 -28.46 11.50
CA CYS A 34 -17.92 -28.02 10.12
C CYS A 34 -18.02 -26.50 9.95
N SER A 35 -18.84 -25.81 10.74
CA SER A 35 -18.94 -24.35 10.69
C SER A 35 -17.69 -23.63 11.20
N TRP A 36 -16.85 -24.27 12.00
CA TRP A 36 -15.60 -23.69 12.50
C TRP A 36 -14.41 -23.86 11.56
N SER A 37 -14.57 -24.60 10.47
CA SER A 37 -13.48 -24.97 9.57
C SER A 37 -13.50 -24.23 8.23
N VAL A 38 -14.31 -23.17 8.08
CA VAL A 38 -14.22 -22.31 6.89
C VAL A 38 -13.04 -21.36 7.12
N PRO A 39 -11.87 -21.57 6.48
CA PRO A 39 -10.84 -20.57 6.50
C PRO A 39 -11.44 -19.33 5.83
N ALA A 40 -11.53 -18.22 6.57
CA ALA A 40 -11.79 -16.93 5.95
C ALA A 40 -10.65 -16.71 4.95
N GLN A 41 -10.97 -16.74 3.67
CA GLN A 41 -10.03 -16.41 2.62
C GLN A 41 -9.72 -14.91 2.81
N GLU A 42 -8.57 -14.60 3.40
CA GLU A 42 -8.10 -13.23 3.50
C GLU A 42 -7.87 -12.74 2.07
N ASN A 43 -8.84 -12.01 1.54
CA ASN A 43 -8.66 -11.28 0.30
C ASN A 43 -7.67 -10.12 0.58
N ILE A 44 -6.41 -10.35 0.31
CA ILE A 44 -5.41 -9.28 0.34
C ILE A 44 -5.79 -8.29 -0.76
N GLN A 45 -6.33 -7.15 -0.34
CA GLN A 45 -6.67 -6.07 -1.25
C GLN A 45 -5.41 -5.24 -1.53
N PHE A 46 -4.91 -5.32 -2.75
CA PHE A 46 -3.80 -4.51 -3.21
C PHE A 46 -4.34 -3.22 -3.82
N ARG A 47 -4.10 -2.10 -3.15
CA ARG A 47 -4.53 -0.78 -3.64
C ARG A 47 -3.37 -0.04 -4.29
N VAL A 48 -3.66 0.58 -5.42
CA VAL A 48 -2.74 1.47 -6.14
C VAL A 48 -3.40 2.82 -6.30
N ALA A 49 -2.67 3.88 -6.03
CA ALA A 49 -3.11 5.26 -6.28
C ALA A 49 -2.11 6.00 -7.17
N CYS A 50 -2.58 7.00 -7.88
CA CYS A 50 -1.74 7.95 -8.60
C CYS A 50 -2.27 9.36 -8.35
N TRP A 51 -1.39 10.29 -8.00
CA TRP A 51 -1.81 11.63 -7.63
C TRP A 51 -0.78 12.69 -8.03
N ASN A 52 -1.27 13.79 -8.56
CA ASN A 52 -0.46 15.00 -8.74
C ASN A 52 -0.47 15.80 -7.44
N THR A 53 0.69 15.98 -6.83
CA THR A 53 0.83 16.70 -5.56
C THR A 53 0.72 18.23 -5.72
N GLU A 54 0.57 18.73 -6.94
CA GLU A 54 0.46 20.17 -7.20
C GLU A 54 1.66 20.96 -6.66
N ASN A 55 2.86 20.60 -7.12
CA ASN A 55 4.13 21.23 -6.74
C ASN A 55 4.48 21.03 -5.26
N LEU A 56 4.93 19.84 -4.91
CA LEU A 56 5.47 19.53 -3.59
C LEU A 56 6.94 19.99 -3.53
N PHE A 57 7.14 21.25 -3.19
CA PHE A 57 8.45 21.88 -2.99
C PHE A 57 8.79 22.01 -1.51
N ASP A 58 10.09 21.94 -1.20
CA ASP A 58 10.59 22.39 0.10
C ASP A 58 10.68 23.94 0.14
N THR A 59 11.48 24.51 1.00
CA THR A 59 11.61 25.98 1.15
C THR A 59 13.00 26.49 0.83
N ARG A 60 13.82 25.65 0.18
CA ARG A 60 15.21 25.92 -0.16
C ARG A 60 15.33 26.06 -1.67
N HIS A 61 16.20 26.95 -2.11
CA HIS A 61 16.46 27.13 -3.53
C HIS A 61 17.41 26.07 -4.07
N ASP A 62 17.02 25.41 -5.16
CA ASP A 62 17.93 24.61 -5.98
C ASP A 62 18.53 25.51 -7.09
N SER A 63 19.82 25.75 -7.01
CA SER A 63 20.54 26.63 -7.95
C SER A 63 20.49 26.17 -9.42
N LEU A 64 20.12 24.91 -9.69
CA LEU A 64 20.01 24.34 -11.03
C LEU A 64 18.58 24.38 -11.59
N LYS A 65 17.63 24.83 -10.80
CA LYS A 65 16.18 24.78 -11.11
C LYS A 65 15.54 26.17 -11.00
N ASN A 66 14.39 26.31 -11.63
CA ASN A 66 13.60 27.55 -11.58
C ASN A 66 12.43 27.36 -10.55
N ASP A 67 12.81 27.31 -9.29
CA ASP A 67 11.92 27.10 -8.15
C ASP A 67 11.65 28.39 -7.36
N TYR A 68 12.07 29.53 -7.86
CA TYR A 68 12.02 30.84 -7.17
C TYR A 68 10.65 31.21 -6.61
N GLU A 69 9.54 30.70 -7.19
CA GLU A 69 8.20 30.95 -6.68
C GLU A 69 7.93 30.26 -5.34
N PHE A 70 8.68 29.20 -5.03
CA PHE A 70 8.49 28.36 -3.86
C PHE A 70 9.45 28.68 -2.71
N LEU A 71 9.90 29.95 -2.66
CA LEU A 71 10.74 30.46 -1.57
C LEU A 71 9.94 31.31 -0.58
N PRO A 72 10.40 31.43 0.68
CA PRO A 72 9.69 32.20 1.71
C PRO A 72 9.45 33.67 1.36
N ASN A 73 10.38 34.27 0.64
CA ASN A 73 10.34 35.68 0.23
C ASN A 73 9.75 35.91 -1.19
N ALA A 74 9.31 34.83 -1.84
CA ALA A 74 8.71 34.89 -3.17
C ALA A 74 7.22 35.24 -3.11
N ILE A 75 6.61 35.42 -4.28
CA ILE A 75 5.20 35.83 -4.42
C ILE A 75 4.22 34.84 -3.76
N ARG A 76 4.57 33.56 -3.70
CA ARG A 76 3.75 32.53 -3.04
C ARG A 76 3.92 32.52 -1.53
N HIS A 77 4.91 33.21 -0.98
CA HIS A 77 5.25 33.17 0.44
C HIS A 77 5.34 31.73 0.96
N TRP A 78 6.03 30.88 0.20
CA TRP A 78 6.12 29.45 0.49
C TRP A 78 7.10 29.20 1.63
N ASN A 79 6.60 29.23 2.85
CA ASN A 79 7.39 29.07 4.06
C ASN A 79 7.24 27.67 4.67
N TYR A 80 8.05 27.38 5.67
CA TYR A 80 8.10 26.08 6.34
C TYR A 80 6.75 25.63 6.92
N ASN A 81 5.91 26.53 7.43
CA ASN A 81 4.61 26.17 7.96
C ASN A 81 3.66 25.70 6.85
N ARG A 82 3.68 26.37 5.69
CA ARG A 82 2.91 25.97 4.51
C ARG A 82 3.39 24.62 3.96
N TYR A 83 4.71 24.44 3.90
CA TYR A 83 5.33 23.18 3.50
C TYR A 83 4.89 22.03 4.42
N LYS A 84 5.05 22.17 5.74
CA LYS A 84 4.60 21.18 6.71
C LYS A 84 3.10 20.89 6.62
N LYS A 85 2.29 21.93 6.44
CA LYS A 85 0.85 21.74 6.25
C LYS A 85 0.58 20.90 5.01
N LYS A 86 1.25 21.17 3.88
CA LYS A 86 1.09 20.40 2.65
C LYS A 86 1.49 18.94 2.83
N LEU A 87 2.61 18.66 3.48
CA LEU A 87 3.00 17.28 3.81
C LEU A 87 1.93 16.56 4.63
N SER A 88 1.37 17.26 5.64
CA SER A 88 0.30 16.70 6.47
C SER A 88 -1.00 16.49 5.68
N ASP A 89 -1.36 17.39 4.77
CA ASP A 89 -2.55 17.26 3.94
C ASP A 89 -2.40 16.11 2.95
N ILE A 90 -1.24 15.95 2.32
CA ILE A 90 -0.93 14.81 1.45
C ILE A 90 -1.02 13.48 2.24
N ALA A 91 -0.40 13.44 3.41
CA ALA A 91 -0.45 12.26 4.27
C ALA A 91 -1.89 11.88 4.65
N ARG A 92 -2.72 12.87 4.96
CA ARG A 92 -4.14 12.67 5.30
C ARG A 92 -4.94 12.11 4.13
N VAL A 93 -4.71 12.63 2.92
CA VAL A 93 -5.38 12.12 1.71
C VAL A 93 -4.97 10.68 1.43
N ILE A 94 -3.67 10.36 1.51
CA ILE A 94 -3.16 9.00 1.32
C ILE A 94 -3.81 8.02 2.32
N THR A 95 -3.88 8.42 3.59
CA THR A 95 -4.51 7.62 4.63
C THR A 95 -6.01 7.45 4.36
N ALA A 96 -6.71 8.50 3.92
CA ALA A 96 -8.13 8.46 3.62
C ALA A 96 -8.46 7.56 2.41
N ILE A 97 -7.61 7.55 1.35
CA ILE A 97 -7.76 6.64 0.21
C ILE A 97 -7.67 5.18 0.67
N GLY A 98 -6.83 4.92 1.65
CA GLY A 98 -6.59 3.58 2.18
C GLY A 98 -7.70 3.08 3.10
N GLU A 99 -8.44 3.96 3.75
CA GLU A 99 -9.33 3.60 4.86
C GLU A 99 -8.56 2.80 5.93
N TRP A 100 -8.88 1.49 6.07
CA TRP A 100 -8.19 0.58 6.99
C TRP A 100 -6.94 -0.09 6.37
N ASN A 101 -6.81 -0.05 5.02
CA ASN A 101 -5.70 -0.66 4.27
C ASN A 101 -5.04 0.40 3.38
N PRO A 102 -4.00 1.07 3.84
CA PRO A 102 -3.29 2.09 3.06
C PRO A 102 -2.82 1.55 1.70
N PRO A 103 -2.81 2.37 0.63
CA PRO A 103 -2.39 1.92 -0.69
C PRO A 103 -0.97 1.32 -0.65
N ALA A 104 -0.80 0.16 -1.28
CA ALA A 104 0.51 -0.49 -1.36
C ALA A 104 1.49 0.28 -2.25
N LEU A 105 0.98 0.92 -3.29
CA LEU A 105 1.74 1.73 -4.25
C LEU A 105 1.05 3.07 -4.49
N ILE A 106 1.81 4.17 -4.47
CA ILE A 106 1.31 5.49 -4.80
C ILE A 106 2.29 6.20 -5.73
N GLY A 107 1.87 6.40 -6.98
CA GLY A 107 2.58 7.27 -7.92
C GLY A 107 2.32 8.73 -7.58
N LEU A 108 3.37 9.52 -7.43
CA LEU A 108 3.30 10.95 -7.16
C LEU A 108 3.93 11.73 -8.32
N CYS A 109 3.25 12.76 -8.78
CA CYS A 109 3.78 13.70 -9.75
C CYS A 109 3.99 15.07 -9.10
N GLU A 110 4.90 15.86 -9.67
CA GLU A 110 5.26 17.20 -9.22
C GLU A 110 5.88 17.19 -7.81
N VAL A 111 6.79 16.29 -7.60
CA VAL A 111 7.65 16.18 -6.42
C VAL A 111 8.99 16.83 -6.76
N GLU A 112 9.49 17.71 -5.91
CA GLU A 112 10.70 18.49 -6.21
C GLU A 112 11.97 17.65 -6.20
N ASN A 113 12.27 17.04 -5.07
CA ASN A 113 13.58 16.43 -4.86
C ASN A 113 13.57 15.30 -3.83
N ASP A 114 14.75 14.71 -3.62
CA ASP A 114 14.96 13.62 -2.66
C ASP A 114 14.81 14.07 -1.18
N THR A 115 14.73 15.36 -0.89
CA THR A 115 14.52 15.86 0.48
C THR A 115 13.04 15.80 0.88
N VAL A 116 12.12 16.12 -0.03
CA VAL A 116 10.69 16.18 0.29
C VAL A 116 10.08 14.80 0.52
N LEU A 117 10.62 13.74 -0.07
CA LEU A 117 10.11 12.39 0.09
C LEU A 117 10.39 11.80 1.50
N PRO A 118 11.61 11.90 2.09
CA PRO A 118 11.81 11.59 3.49
C PRO A 118 10.96 12.42 4.44
N ASP A 119 10.75 13.70 4.14
CA ASP A 119 9.87 14.54 4.95
C ASP A 119 8.42 14.05 4.88
N LEU A 120 7.95 13.63 3.71
CA LEU A 120 6.63 13.05 3.54
C LEU A 120 6.51 11.67 4.21
N THR A 121 7.48 10.77 4.01
CA THR A 121 7.35 9.37 4.44
C THR A 121 7.77 9.14 5.88
N ARG A 122 8.66 9.98 6.46
CA ARG A 122 9.25 9.75 7.78
C ARG A 122 9.00 10.86 8.79
N ARG A 123 8.55 12.06 8.36
CA ARG A 123 8.36 13.24 9.20
C ARG A 123 6.95 13.83 9.09
N SER A 124 6.05 13.14 8.41
CA SER A 124 4.63 13.43 8.34
C SER A 124 3.82 12.31 9.05
N PRO A 125 2.50 12.41 9.13
CA PRO A 125 1.66 11.31 9.64
C PRO A 125 1.83 9.96 8.90
N LEU A 126 2.47 9.91 7.72
CA LEU A 126 2.77 8.65 7.03
C LEU A 126 3.91 7.84 7.67
N GLN A 127 4.64 8.38 8.63
CA GLN A 127 5.76 7.68 9.28
C GLN A 127 5.35 6.32 9.87
N GLU A 128 4.12 6.21 10.38
CA GLU A 128 3.59 4.97 10.96
C GLU A 128 3.33 3.87 9.91
N LEU A 129 3.30 4.23 8.62
CA LEU A 129 3.01 3.30 7.52
C LEU A 129 4.28 2.78 6.81
N ASP A 130 5.46 3.18 7.27
CA ASP A 130 6.80 2.77 6.79
C ASP A 130 6.96 2.74 5.26
N TYR A 131 6.40 3.73 4.56
CA TYR A 131 6.58 3.85 3.12
C TYR A 131 8.05 4.04 2.75
N ARG A 132 8.47 3.34 1.70
CA ARG A 132 9.71 3.57 0.97
C ARG A 132 9.42 4.31 -0.32
N TYR A 133 10.44 4.83 -0.97
CA TYR A 133 10.27 5.54 -2.22
C TYR A 133 11.38 5.30 -3.23
N VAL A 134 11.07 5.57 -4.50
CA VAL A 134 12.00 5.80 -5.62
C VAL A 134 11.48 6.97 -6.42
N MET A 135 12.38 7.73 -7.06
CA MET A 135 12.01 8.87 -7.88
C MET A 135 12.91 9.02 -9.11
N THR A 136 12.48 9.82 -10.07
CA THR A 136 13.32 10.31 -11.17
C THR A 136 14.18 11.48 -10.68
N ASP A 137 15.22 11.78 -11.45
CA ASP A 137 15.95 13.07 -11.43
C ASP A 137 16.00 13.54 -12.88
N SER A 138 15.02 14.33 -13.26
CA SER A 138 14.75 14.69 -14.64
C SER A 138 15.29 16.07 -15.00
N PRO A 139 15.50 16.35 -16.32
CA PRO A 139 15.98 17.63 -16.79
C PRO A 139 14.90 18.73 -16.79
N ASP A 140 13.74 18.53 -16.18
CA ASP A 140 12.70 19.56 -16.08
C ASP A 140 13.23 20.78 -15.32
N LEU A 141 13.27 21.92 -15.99
CA LEU A 141 13.81 23.16 -15.43
C LEU A 141 13.00 23.71 -14.25
N ARG A 142 11.75 23.28 -14.08
CA ARG A 142 10.92 23.67 -12.94
C ARG A 142 11.35 22.98 -11.63
N GLY A 143 12.17 21.92 -11.73
CA GLY A 143 12.57 21.14 -10.57
C GLY A 143 11.46 20.25 -10.05
N ILE A 144 10.66 19.64 -10.93
CA ILE A 144 9.61 18.69 -10.55
C ILE A 144 9.82 17.34 -11.21
N ASP A 145 9.60 16.31 -10.45
CA ASP A 145 9.85 14.92 -10.80
C ASP A 145 8.66 14.01 -10.55
N VAL A 146 8.86 12.72 -10.83
CA VAL A 146 7.91 11.64 -10.58
C VAL A 146 8.49 10.71 -9.53
N ALA A 147 7.68 10.36 -8.55
CA ALA A 147 8.05 9.42 -7.51
C ALA A 147 7.04 8.28 -7.36
N LEU A 148 7.49 7.17 -6.84
CA LEU A 148 6.66 6.08 -6.34
C LEU A 148 6.98 5.90 -4.87
N ILE A 149 5.96 5.99 -4.01
CA ILE A 149 6.07 5.52 -2.64
C ILE A 149 5.36 4.16 -2.52
N TYR A 150 5.92 3.26 -1.73
CA TYR A 150 5.44 1.89 -1.63
C TYR A 150 5.62 1.31 -0.23
N GLN A 151 4.70 0.44 0.18
CA GLN A 151 4.81 -0.33 1.41
C GLN A 151 5.67 -1.56 1.16
N ARG A 152 6.80 -1.67 1.88
CA ARG A 152 7.78 -2.75 1.69
C ARG A 152 7.22 -4.14 2.06
N ASP A 153 6.21 -4.21 2.90
CA ASP A 153 5.60 -5.46 3.33
C ASP A 153 4.60 -5.99 2.29
N LEU A 154 4.15 -5.13 1.36
CA LEU A 154 3.24 -5.48 0.27
C LEU A 154 3.92 -5.46 -1.11
N PHE A 155 5.07 -4.77 -1.24
CA PHE A 155 5.78 -4.67 -2.50
C PHE A 155 7.30 -4.72 -2.31
N LYS A 156 7.93 -5.69 -2.97
CA LYS A 156 9.40 -5.80 -3.02
C LYS A 156 9.91 -5.16 -4.30
N LEU A 157 10.57 -4.00 -4.17
CA LEU A 157 11.26 -3.35 -5.27
C LEU A 157 12.41 -4.24 -5.77
N LEU A 158 12.47 -4.52 -7.08
CA LEU A 158 13.56 -5.23 -7.74
C LEU A 158 14.48 -4.28 -8.49
N SER A 159 13.90 -3.34 -9.24
CA SER A 159 14.65 -2.31 -9.96
C SER A 159 13.79 -1.08 -10.23
N SER A 160 14.46 0.07 -10.38
CA SER A 160 13.86 1.30 -10.89
C SER A 160 14.80 1.95 -11.87
N ARG A 161 14.26 2.66 -12.86
CA ARG A 161 15.03 3.44 -13.82
C ARG A 161 14.23 4.65 -14.30
N SER A 162 14.94 5.73 -14.56
CA SER A 162 14.43 6.89 -15.29
C SER A 162 14.52 6.63 -16.79
N ILE A 163 13.47 6.96 -17.52
CA ILE A 163 13.43 6.87 -18.98
C ILE A 163 13.15 8.25 -19.51
N SER A 164 14.18 8.83 -20.15
CA SER A 164 14.08 10.17 -20.71
C SER A 164 13.15 10.22 -21.92
N ILE A 165 12.31 11.26 -21.96
CA ILE A 165 11.42 11.53 -23.07
C ILE A 165 12.18 12.38 -24.09
N PRO A 166 12.36 11.91 -25.36
CA PRO A 166 13.03 12.70 -26.38
C PRO A 166 12.33 14.02 -26.64
N VAL A 167 13.08 15.12 -26.56
CA VAL A 167 12.54 16.45 -26.88
C VAL A 167 12.53 16.63 -28.39
N PHE A 168 11.36 16.57 -29.02
CA PHE A 168 11.21 16.88 -30.45
C PHE A 168 11.04 18.39 -30.65
N ARG A 169 11.92 18.97 -31.44
CA ARG A 169 11.91 20.36 -31.94
C ARG A 169 11.31 21.43 -31.01
N GLN A 170 12.15 22.23 -30.38
CA GLN A 170 11.80 23.46 -29.64
C GLN A 170 10.92 23.31 -28.39
N HIS A 171 10.69 22.11 -27.90
CA HIS A 171 10.01 21.90 -26.63
C HIS A 171 11.00 21.97 -25.45
N ARG A 172 10.52 22.47 -24.33
CA ARG A 172 11.30 22.47 -23.08
C ARG A 172 11.50 21.03 -22.59
N PRO A 173 12.63 20.71 -21.94
CA PRO A 173 12.78 19.45 -21.26
C PRO A 173 11.62 19.21 -20.31
N THR A 174 11.17 17.99 -20.25
CA THR A 174 10.07 17.56 -19.39
C THR A 174 10.53 16.45 -18.44
N ARG A 175 9.67 16.06 -17.55
CA ARG A 175 9.93 14.97 -16.60
C ARG A 175 10.15 13.64 -17.34
N ASP A 176 11.04 12.86 -16.80
CA ASP A 176 11.27 11.48 -17.22
C ASP A 176 10.11 10.57 -16.81
N LEU A 177 10.02 9.42 -17.43
CA LEU A 177 9.14 8.33 -16.99
C LEU A 177 9.86 7.50 -15.93
N LEU A 178 9.23 7.29 -14.79
CA LEU A 178 9.70 6.36 -13.78
C LEU A 178 9.20 4.95 -14.11
N HIS A 179 10.14 4.07 -14.49
CA HIS A 179 9.86 2.65 -14.67
C HIS A 179 10.28 1.88 -13.42
N VAL A 180 9.34 1.17 -12.82
CA VAL A 180 9.56 0.37 -11.61
C VAL A 180 9.19 -1.08 -11.88
N ASN A 181 10.04 -2.00 -11.46
CA ASN A 181 9.81 -3.44 -11.48
C ASN A 181 9.91 -4.00 -10.06
N GLY A 182 8.96 -4.85 -9.69
CA GLY A 182 8.90 -5.42 -8.35
C GLY A 182 7.94 -6.59 -8.23
N LEU A 183 7.86 -7.16 -7.05
CA LEU A 183 6.99 -8.29 -6.70
C LEU A 183 5.95 -7.84 -5.70
N LEU A 184 4.70 -8.21 -5.94
CA LEU A 184 3.65 -8.15 -4.95
C LEU A 184 3.89 -9.25 -3.92
N LEU A 185 3.81 -8.90 -2.64
CA LEU A 185 3.94 -9.83 -1.52
C LEU A 185 2.52 -10.15 -1.02
N THR A 186 2.15 -11.41 -1.10
CA THR A 186 0.83 -11.95 -0.67
C THR A 186 1.01 -12.91 0.47
#